data_baf4eef708891e4063f8b4ff15a7c504
#
_entry.id   baf4eef708891e4063f8b4ff15a7c504
#
_cell.length_a   1.000
_cell.length_b   1.000
_cell.length_c   1.000
_cell.angle_alpha   90.00
_cell.angle_beta   90.00
_cell.angle_gamma   90.00
#
_symmetry.space_group_name_H-M   'P 1'
#
loop_
_entity.id
_entity.type
_entity.pdbx_description
1 polymer ?
#
loop_
_entity_poly.entity_id
_entity_poly.type
_entity_poly.pdbx_seq_one_letter_code
_entity_poly.pdbx_strand_id
1 'polypeptide(L)' 'MNRYVCHYEKQGAIVLNAKDDEEAAWLAEAHARMEGTKVTDVQCLDRHHYTPEIQDLYEEL' A
#
# COMPACT_ATOMS: atom_id res chain seq x y z
N MET A 1 2.62 -5.43 12.54
CA MET A 1 2.09 -4.46 11.57
C MET A 1 2.81 -4.55 10.24
N ASN A 2 2.10 -4.27 9.19
CA ASN A 2 2.66 -4.31 7.83
C ASN A 2 2.88 -2.90 7.31
N ARG A 3 3.87 -2.76 6.43
CA ARG A 3 4.10 -1.51 5.73
C ARG A 3 3.34 -1.51 4.42
N TYR A 4 2.73 -0.39 4.10
CA TYR A 4 1.98 -0.22 2.86
C TYR A 4 2.47 1.02 2.14
N VAL A 5 2.50 0.97 0.81
CA VAL A 5 2.72 2.15 -0.01
C VAL A 5 1.38 2.57 -0.60
N CYS A 6 1.03 3.84 -0.39
CA CYS A 6 -0.22 4.40 -0.87
C CYS A 6 0.09 5.44 -1.94
N HIS A 7 -0.48 5.24 -3.11
CA HIS A 7 -0.31 6.17 -4.23
C HIS A 7 -1.48 7.12 -4.30
N TYR A 8 -1.18 8.39 -4.47
CA TYR A 8 -2.18 9.45 -4.56
C TYR A 8 -2.13 10.15 -5.91
N GLU A 9 -3.27 10.67 -6.33
CA GLU A 9 -3.38 11.34 -7.62
C GLU A 9 -2.48 12.58 -7.72
N LYS A 10 -2.39 13.36 -6.64
CA LYS A 10 -1.68 14.64 -6.67
C LYS A 10 -0.32 14.63 -5.99
N GLN A 11 -0.09 13.75 -5.05
CA GLN A 11 1.08 13.83 -4.18
C GLN A 11 2.11 12.72 -4.36
N GLY A 12 1.91 11.83 -5.30
CA GLY A 12 2.79 10.68 -5.46
C GLY A 12 2.47 9.60 -4.41
N ALA A 13 3.48 9.08 -3.73
CA ALA A 13 3.30 7.95 -2.82
C ALA A 13 3.84 8.22 -1.43
N ILE A 14 3.17 7.64 -0.42
CA ILE A 14 3.66 7.63 0.97
C ILE A 14 3.66 6.21 1.50
N VAL A 15 4.45 5.97 2.54
CA VAL A 15 4.50 4.69 3.24
C VAL A 15 3.81 4.86 4.58
N LEU A 16 2.93 3.91 4.93
CA LEU A 16 2.27 3.89 6.23
C LEU A 16 2.26 2.48 6.80
N ASN A 17 2.01 2.38 8.10
CA ASN A 17 1.90 1.10 8.79
C ASN A 17 0.43 0.82 9.11
N ALA A 18 0.00 -0.41 8.88
CA ALA A 18 -1.35 -0.85 9.20
C ALA A 18 -1.34 -2.34 9.56
N LYS A 19 -2.34 -2.79 10.28
CA LYS A 19 -2.43 -4.19 10.69
C LYS A 19 -2.90 -5.11 9.56
N ASP A 20 -3.69 -4.57 8.64
CA ASP A 20 -4.24 -5.33 7.51
C ASP A 20 -4.58 -4.39 6.35
N ASP A 21 -5.01 -4.98 5.24
CA ASP A 21 -5.34 -4.23 4.03
C ASP A 21 -6.51 -3.26 4.25
N GLU A 22 -7.49 -3.66 5.03
CA GLU A 22 -8.65 -2.83 5.30
C GLU A 22 -8.27 -1.56 6.07
N GLU A 23 -7.45 -1.71 7.11
CA GLU A 23 -6.95 -0.57 7.87
C GLU A 23 -6.08 0.33 6.99
N ALA A 24 -5.24 -0.26 6.15
CA ALA A 24 -4.39 0.50 5.24
C ALA A 24 -5.23 1.36 4.29
N ALA A 25 -6.28 0.79 3.72
CA ALA A 25 -7.16 1.52 2.82
C ALA A 25 -7.86 2.67 3.54
N TRP A 26 -8.33 2.42 4.76
CA TRP A 26 -8.98 3.44 5.56
C TRP A 26 -8.05 4.60 5.90
N LEU A 27 -6.83 4.27 6.33
CA LEU A 27 -5.82 5.29 6.66
C LEU A 27 -5.42 6.09 5.42
N ALA A 28 -5.26 5.41 4.28
CA ALA A 28 -4.91 6.09 3.03
C ALA A 28 -6.00 7.08 2.62
N GLU A 29 -7.27 6.68 2.73
CA GLU A 29 -8.38 7.58 2.40
C GLU A 29 -8.48 8.76 3.35
N ALA A 30 -8.28 8.53 4.64
CA ALA A 30 -8.30 9.61 5.62
C ALA A 30 -7.21 10.63 5.32
N HIS A 31 -6.01 10.17 4.99
CA HIS A 31 -4.90 11.03 4.62
C HIS A 31 -5.21 11.81 3.33
N ALA A 32 -5.80 11.13 2.34
CA ALA A 32 -6.16 11.76 1.08
C ALA A 32 -7.15 12.91 1.29
N ARG A 33 -8.12 12.73 2.18
CA ARG A 33 -9.07 13.80 2.49
C ARG A 33 -8.39 15.01 3.11
N MET A 34 -7.45 14.77 4.02
CA MET A 34 -6.72 15.86 4.67
C MET A 34 -5.88 16.64 3.67
N GLU A 35 -5.36 15.98 2.66
CA GLU A 35 -4.48 16.59 1.68
C GLU A 35 -5.21 17.06 0.41
N GLY A 36 -6.50 16.82 0.32
CA GLY A 36 -7.29 17.24 -0.84
C GLY A 36 -6.99 16.44 -2.11
N THR A 37 -6.64 15.17 -1.97
CA THR A 37 -6.32 14.29 -3.09
C THR A 37 -7.13 13.00 -3.01
N LYS A 38 -6.88 12.08 -3.92
CA LYS A 38 -7.54 10.77 -3.95
C LYS A 38 -6.51 9.66 -3.99
N VAL A 39 -6.85 8.53 -3.34
CA VAL A 39 -6.03 7.32 -3.38
C VAL A 39 -6.22 6.66 -4.74
N THR A 40 -5.11 6.32 -5.40
CA THR A 40 -5.14 5.60 -6.67
C THR A 40 -4.75 4.13 -6.52
N ASP A 41 -3.90 3.81 -5.52
CA ASP A 41 -3.49 2.43 -5.28
C ASP A 41 -2.94 2.30 -3.86
N VAL A 42 -3.08 1.08 -3.29
CA VAL A 42 -2.50 0.73 -1.98
C VAL A 42 -1.88 -0.65 -2.12
N GLN A 43 -0.59 -0.76 -1.82
CA GLN A 43 0.15 -2.02 -1.94
C GLN A 43 0.84 -2.37 -0.63
N CYS A 44 0.77 -3.65 -0.24
CA CYS A 44 1.46 -4.15 0.94
C CYS A 44 2.91 -4.46 0.59
N LEU A 45 3.85 -3.82 1.29
CA LEU A 45 5.28 -4.02 1.07
C LEU A 45 5.82 -5.25 1.80
N ASP A 46 5.15 -5.68 2.86
CA ASP A 46 5.62 -6.78 3.71
C ASP A 46 4.89 -8.10 3.46
N ARG A 47 4.12 -8.18 2.40
CA ARG A 47 3.40 -9.39 2.07
C ARG A 47 4.32 -10.38 1.38
N HIS A 48 4.61 -11.48 2.07
CA HIS A 48 5.49 -12.53 1.56
C HIS A 48 4.75 -13.83 1.25
N HIS A 49 3.43 -13.85 1.43
CA HIS A 49 2.61 -15.03 1.20
C HIS A 49 1.90 -14.96 -0.16
N TYR A 50 2.68 -14.60 -1.16
CA TYR A 50 2.23 -14.65 -2.54
C TYR A 50 2.14 -16.09 -3.00
N THR A 51 1.45 -16.31 -4.12
CA THR A 51 1.54 -17.62 -4.79
C THR A 51 3.00 -17.89 -5.12
N PRO A 52 3.41 -19.19 -5.20
CA PRO A 52 4.79 -19.52 -5.52
C PRO A 52 5.30 -18.86 -6.79
N GLU A 53 4.45 -18.70 -7.79
CA GLU A 53 4.79 -18.07 -9.06
C GLU A 53 5.19 -16.62 -8.90
N ILE A 54 4.42 -15.87 -8.11
CA ILE A 54 4.71 -14.45 -7.86
C ILE A 54 5.96 -14.31 -7.01
N GLN A 55 6.13 -15.18 -6.03
CA GLN A 55 7.31 -15.16 -5.17
C GLN A 55 8.58 -15.41 -5.97
N ASP A 56 8.54 -16.36 -6.90
CA ASP A 56 9.68 -16.63 -7.78
C ASP A 56 10.07 -15.42 -8.61
N LEU A 57 9.09 -14.68 -9.12
CA LEU A 57 9.35 -13.47 -9.89
C LEU A 57 10.06 -12.41 -9.04
N TYR A 58 9.67 -12.28 -7.78
CA TYR A 58 10.32 -11.34 -6.88
C TYR A 58 11.74 -11.73 -6.56
N GLU A 59 12.00 -13.02 -6.41
CA GLU A 59 13.35 -13.51 -6.10
C GLU A 59 14.31 -13.34 -7.28
N GLU A 60 13.80 -13.34 -8.49
CA GLU A 60 14.61 -13.14 -9.69
C GLU A 60 14.99 -11.67 -9.92
N LEU A 61 14.29 -10.77 -9.29
CA LEU A 61 14.58 -9.35 -9.40
C LEU A 61 15.72 -8.95 -8.46
#